data_8f0900fb585c5d70176c3420ff6ec5ab
#
_entry.id   8f0900fb585c5d70176c3420ff6ec5ab
#
_cell.length_a   1.000
_cell.length_b   1.000
_cell.length_c   1.000
_cell.angle_alpha   90.00
_cell.angle_beta   90.00
_cell.angle_gamma   90.00
#
_symmetry.space_group_name_H-M   'P 1'
#
loop_
_entity.id
_entity.type
_entity.pdbx_description
1 polymer ?
#
loop_
_entity_poly.entity_id
_entity_poly.type
_entity_poly.pdbx_seq_one_letter_code
_entity_poly.pdbx_strand_id
1 'polypeptide(L)'
;MPERMNFGKLRDVLDIPDLIGIQIESYKSFLQLDTDPKERKNQGLQEVFNEVFPLESFDKQMVLEFESYTIAPSKKDVVDCIKDGISYTGALSVDFNLKVKDAVFHETVSLGDIPLMTDRGTFIINGAERVIISQLHRSPGICFEKTRHSSGRMLYSYRIIPDRGSWMEVQFDINDLIYIYLDRQRRRRKFLISTFLRAIGYETNRDMLSAAYEIKTMTPAQLLKAEDLSAFHTVEPVYSADGALLIDEFMKLDESLVKLLSDSKVKHVDLVFIPDGDSYLLNCLARDPAKTPEDALREIYRRMRPSDPPSVNNAKQLLKRLFFDNKRYDLGTVGRYKLNERLGLNLPLTERILDKVDLMEATKALMKLRNVAGQTDDIDHLGSRRVRTVGELLQNHCRVGLYRTERLIKEKMSLINADETGITPNKLINPKAFIGVIRDFFARNQLSQFMDQTNPLSELTNKRRLSALGPGGLSRDRAGFEVRDVHTSHYGRICPIETPEGPNIGLISSMSLYAKINEFGFLETPYRRVVDGVVTDQIDYLTADKEEHFVIAQANAPLDKEGHFINPTVMSRLYGDSAERPREEVQYMDVSPKQVVSVATAMIPFLPNDDANRALMGANMQRQAV
;
A
#
# COMPACT_ATOMS: atom_id res chain seq x y z
N MET A 1 27.76 32.37 3.33
CA MET A 1 28.45 31.44 2.43
C MET A 1 28.95 32.23 1.24
N PRO A 2 30.10 31.90 0.63
CA PRO A 2 30.53 32.59 -0.57
C PRO A 2 29.49 32.39 -1.68
N GLU A 3 29.15 33.46 -2.36
CA GLU A 3 28.19 33.45 -3.45
C GLU A 3 28.70 32.55 -4.58
N ARG A 4 27.92 31.57 -5.01
CA ARG A 4 28.28 30.62 -6.06
C ARG A 4 28.07 31.29 -7.43
N MET A 5 29.09 31.31 -8.28
CA MET A 5 28.96 31.74 -9.66
C MET A 5 28.23 30.67 -10.48
N ASN A 6 27.11 31.04 -11.09
CA ASN A 6 26.38 30.20 -12.03
C ASN A 6 26.78 30.50 -13.46
N PHE A 7 27.47 29.57 -14.12
CA PHE A 7 27.86 29.65 -15.52
C PHE A 7 26.83 29.01 -16.47
N GLY A 8 25.74 28.47 -15.93
CA GLY A 8 24.69 27.87 -16.74
C GLY A 8 23.85 28.91 -17.50
N LYS A 9 23.30 28.49 -18.63
CA LYS A 9 22.38 29.32 -19.43
C LYS A 9 20.95 29.34 -18.85
N LEU A 10 20.62 28.38 -18.02
CA LEU A 10 19.31 28.26 -17.38
C LEU A 10 19.34 28.89 -15.97
N ARG A 11 18.31 29.64 -15.65
CA ARG A 11 18.13 30.22 -14.32
C ARG A 11 17.86 29.10 -13.29
N ASP A 12 18.58 29.12 -12.18
CA ASP A 12 18.23 28.26 -11.04
C ASP A 12 16.96 28.81 -10.37
N VAL A 13 15.87 28.03 -10.40
CA VAL A 13 14.55 28.43 -9.87
C VAL A 13 14.35 27.90 -8.47
N LEU A 14 14.95 26.76 -8.16
CA LEU A 14 14.81 26.07 -6.89
C LEU A 14 16.18 25.73 -6.33
N ASP A 15 16.41 26.03 -5.06
CA ASP A 15 17.61 25.59 -4.34
C ASP A 15 17.59 24.07 -4.15
N ILE A 16 18.79 23.51 -4.03
CA ILE A 16 18.95 22.08 -3.76
C ILE A 16 18.34 21.78 -2.38
N PRO A 17 17.37 20.85 -2.29
CA PRO A 17 16.74 20.50 -1.03
C PRO A 17 17.73 19.86 -0.05
N ASP A 18 17.32 19.69 1.21
CA ASP A 18 18.09 18.89 2.17
C ASP A 18 18.17 17.44 1.68
N LEU A 19 19.38 17.04 1.29
CA LEU A 19 19.64 15.75 0.66
C LEU A 19 19.52 14.56 1.65
N ILE A 20 19.70 14.81 2.95
CA ILE A 20 19.56 13.80 4.01
C ILE A 20 18.23 13.89 4.77
N GLY A 21 17.38 14.85 4.43
CA GLY A 21 16.08 15.08 5.06
C GLY A 21 15.21 13.83 5.09
N ILE A 22 15.26 12.98 4.06
CA ILE A 22 14.55 11.70 4.01
C ILE A 22 14.82 10.80 5.24
N GLN A 23 16.06 10.79 5.74
CA GLN A 23 16.42 10.00 6.92
C GLN A 23 15.98 10.71 8.21
N ILE A 24 16.33 11.99 8.35
CA ILE A 24 16.13 12.77 9.58
C ILE A 24 14.65 13.01 9.84
N GLU A 25 13.90 13.49 8.84
CA GLU A 25 12.47 13.80 8.99
C GLU A 25 11.64 12.55 9.30
N SER A 26 11.94 11.45 8.62
CA SER A 26 11.26 10.17 8.86
C SER A 26 11.48 9.66 10.29
N TYR A 27 12.71 9.76 10.80
CA TYR A 27 13.03 9.31 12.14
C TYR A 27 12.45 10.24 13.22
N LYS A 28 12.49 11.56 13.00
CA LYS A 28 11.84 12.54 13.88
C LYS A 28 10.34 12.32 13.96
N SER A 29 9.68 12.09 12.81
CA SER A 29 8.26 11.76 12.73
C SER A 29 7.92 10.43 13.45
N PHE A 30 8.81 9.45 13.43
CA PHE A 30 8.65 8.18 14.13
C PHE A 30 8.68 8.36 15.66
N LEU A 31 9.64 9.09 16.19
CA LEU A 31 9.83 9.25 17.64
C LEU A 31 9.05 10.40 18.26
N GLN A 32 8.76 11.47 17.51
CA GLN A 32 8.07 12.69 17.95
C GLN A 32 8.60 13.25 19.30
N LEU A 33 9.94 13.26 19.46
CA LEU A 33 10.57 13.68 20.73
C LEU A 33 10.41 15.18 20.99
N ASP A 34 10.36 15.99 19.94
CA ASP A 34 10.26 17.45 20.02
C ASP A 34 8.83 17.92 20.37
N THR A 35 7.87 16.99 20.46
CA THR A 35 6.45 17.28 20.71
C THR A 35 6.07 16.81 22.13
N ASP A 36 5.28 17.63 22.83
CA ASP A 36 4.77 17.27 24.16
C ASP A 36 4.00 15.93 24.09
N PRO A 37 4.18 15.01 25.05
CA PRO A 37 3.53 13.70 25.05
C PRO A 37 2.00 13.72 24.81
N LYS A 38 1.34 14.79 25.27
CA LYS A 38 -0.13 14.98 25.11
C LYS A 38 -0.56 15.46 23.72
N GLU A 39 0.36 16.08 22.97
CA GLU A 39 0.10 16.67 21.65
C GLU A 39 0.62 15.80 20.50
N ARG A 40 1.21 14.66 20.82
CA ARG A 40 1.74 13.73 19.80
C ARG A 40 0.64 13.24 18.88
N LYS A 41 0.93 13.28 17.59
CA LYS A 41 0.05 12.73 16.57
C LYS A 41 0.02 11.19 16.68
N ASN A 42 -1.09 10.57 16.32
CA ASN A 42 -1.22 9.11 16.29
C ASN A 42 -0.49 8.52 15.06
N GLN A 43 0.83 8.56 15.09
CA GLN A 43 1.76 8.04 14.07
C GLN A 43 3.05 7.55 14.72
N GLY A 44 3.82 6.72 13.99
CA GLY A 44 5.11 6.22 14.47
C GLY A 44 4.99 5.36 15.73
N LEU A 45 5.84 5.61 16.70
CA LEU A 45 5.88 4.85 17.95
C LEU A 45 4.60 5.02 18.79
N GLN A 46 4.01 6.22 18.80
CA GLN A 46 2.74 6.49 19.49
C GLN A 46 1.60 5.63 18.97
N GLU A 47 1.48 5.51 17.65
CA GLU A 47 0.45 4.66 17.01
C GLU A 47 0.59 3.20 17.44
N VAL A 48 1.81 2.68 17.49
CA VAL A 48 2.07 1.29 17.86
C VAL A 48 1.67 1.01 19.32
N PHE A 49 1.93 1.94 20.23
CA PHE A 49 1.46 1.82 21.61
C PHE A 49 -0.07 1.87 21.69
N ASN A 50 -0.71 2.81 21.01
CA ASN A 50 -2.17 2.93 21.00
C ASN A 50 -2.87 1.73 20.35
N GLU A 51 -2.21 1.06 19.39
CA GLU A 51 -2.73 -0.16 18.74
C GLU A 51 -2.71 -1.38 19.67
N VAL A 52 -1.67 -1.49 20.50
CA VAL A 52 -1.47 -2.65 21.38
C VAL A 52 -2.22 -2.49 22.68
N PHE A 53 -2.18 -1.31 23.30
CA PHE A 53 -2.83 -1.02 24.57
C PHE A 53 -4.19 -0.33 24.37
N PRO A 54 -5.16 -0.54 25.26
CA PRO A 54 -5.11 -1.25 26.55
C PRO A 54 -5.10 -2.78 26.42
N LEU A 55 -4.48 -3.45 27.41
CA LEU A 55 -4.47 -4.90 27.52
C LEU A 55 -5.34 -5.34 28.70
N GLU A 56 -6.33 -6.17 28.38
CA GLU A 56 -7.22 -6.76 29.37
C GLU A 56 -6.80 -8.20 29.70
N SER A 57 -6.91 -8.59 30.96
CA SER A 57 -6.81 -9.99 31.39
C SER A 57 -8.01 -10.78 30.90
N PHE A 58 -7.88 -12.12 30.85
CA PHE A 58 -8.99 -13.00 30.44
C PHE A 58 -10.24 -12.82 31.34
N ASP A 59 -10.03 -12.62 32.63
CA ASP A 59 -11.07 -12.42 33.63
C ASP A 59 -11.58 -10.99 33.72
N LYS A 60 -11.05 -10.07 32.89
CA LYS A 60 -11.33 -8.63 32.87
C LYS A 60 -11.13 -7.92 34.24
N GLN A 61 -10.38 -8.53 35.15
CA GLN A 61 -10.10 -7.95 36.45
C GLN A 61 -8.86 -7.07 36.48
N MET A 62 -7.99 -7.20 35.47
CA MET A 62 -6.79 -6.40 35.30
C MET A 62 -6.79 -5.74 33.92
N VAL A 63 -6.50 -4.44 33.89
CA VAL A 63 -6.36 -3.67 32.64
C VAL A 63 -5.07 -2.88 32.72
N LEU A 64 -4.18 -3.08 31.75
CA LEU A 64 -2.94 -2.32 31.61
C LEU A 64 -3.10 -1.29 30.50
N GLU A 65 -3.06 -0.03 30.87
CA GLU A 65 -3.19 1.12 29.98
C GLU A 65 -1.84 1.78 29.75
N PHE A 66 -1.61 2.25 28.53
CA PHE A 66 -0.46 3.09 28.17
C PHE A 66 -0.85 4.57 28.34
N GLU A 67 0.04 5.37 28.91
CA GLU A 67 -0.16 6.81 29.08
C GLU A 67 0.77 7.63 28.19
N SER A 68 2.07 7.48 28.38
CA SER A 68 3.08 8.22 27.62
C SER A 68 4.41 7.46 27.52
N TYR A 69 5.29 7.91 26.64
CA TYR A 69 6.67 7.45 26.59
C TYR A 69 7.64 8.62 26.58
N THR A 70 8.82 8.39 27.11
CA THR A 70 9.95 9.31 27.09
C THR A 70 11.21 8.57 26.68
N ILE A 71 12.11 9.24 25.98
CA ILE A 71 13.42 8.69 25.62
C ILE A 71 14.48 9.62 26.19
N ALA A 72 15.30 9.08 27.08
CA ALA A 72 16.41 9.83 27.66
C ALA A 72 17.51 10.01 26.59
N PRO A 73 18.20 11.13 26.57
CA PRO A 73 19.36 11.34 25.71
C PRO A 73 20.45 10.29 26.00
N SER A 74 21.32 10.06 25.03
CA SER A 74 22.43 9.13 25.22
C SER A 74 23.36 9.62 26.34
N LYS A 75 23.90 8.67 27.09
CA LYS A 75 24.87 8.94 28.17
C LYS A 75 26.27 9.31 27.67
N LYS A 76 26.58 8.95 26.43
CA LYS A 76 27.89 9.18 25.80
C LYS A 76 27.69 9.84 24.44
N ASP A 77 28.67 10.61 24.06
CA ASP A 77 28.73 11.25 22.75
C ASP A 77 28.95 10.23 21.64
N VAL A 78 28.60 10.63 20.42
CA VAL A 78 28.75 9.82 19.20
C VAL A 78 30.20 9.32 19.04
N VAL A 79 31.16 10.22 19.21
CA VAL A 79 32.60 9.91 19.07
C VAL A 79 33.07 8.90 20.11
N ASP A 80 32.61 9.04 21.34
CA ASP A 80 32.96 8.13 22.44
C ASP A 80 32.34 6.74 22.23
N CYS A 81 31.11 6.69 21.71
CA CYS A 81 30.46 5.43 21.35
C CYS A 81 31.25 4.65 20.28
N ILE A 82 31.79 5.35 19.28
CA ILE A 82 32.62 4.74 18.23
C ILE A 82 33.93 4.22 18.82
N LYS A 83 34.61 5.01 19.65
CA LYS A 83 35.89 4.63 20.28
C LYS A 83 35.75 3.43 21.21
N ASP A 84 34.69 3.41 22.02
CA ASP A 84 34.44 2.38 23.01
C ASP A 84 33.77 1.12 22.41
N GLY A 85 33.42 1.13 21.13
CA GLY A 85 32.76 0.02 20.48
C GLY A 85 31.34 -0.25 20.96
N ILE A 86 30.63 0.78 21.44
CA ILE A 86 29.26 0.68 21.95
C ILE A 86 28.25 1.33 21.03
N SER A 87 26.98 1.08 21.28
CA SER A 87 25.89 1.66 20.48
C SER A 87 25.46 3.01 21.04
N TYR A 88 25.14 3.97 20.15
CA TYR A 88 24.56 5.25 20.51
C TYR A 88 23.06 5.08 20.72
N THR A 89 22.61 5.06 21.98
CA THR A 89 21.25 4.69 22.38
C THR A 89 20.68 5.63 23.42
N GLY A 90 19.35 5.75 23.42
CA GLY A 90 18.60 6.42 24.48
C GLY A 90 17.69 5.42 25.21
N ALA A 91 17.56 5.57 26.52
CA ALA A 91 16.68 4.71 27.30
C ALA A 91 15.21 5.06 27.07
N LEU A 92 14.43 4.10 26.57
CA LEU A 92 12.97 4.22 26.40
C LEU A 92 12.30 3.89 27.73
N SER A 93 11.62 4.85 28.31
CA SER A 93 10.77 4.71 29.48
C SER A 93 9.32 4.95 29.11
N VAL A 94 8.42 4.14 29.62
CA VAL A 94 6.99 4.19 29.30
C VAL A 94 6.18 4.20 30.59
N ASP A 95 5.23 5.10 30.65
CA ASP A 95 4.31 5.24 31.78
C ASP A 95 3.08 4.37 31.54
N PHE A 96 2.84 3.49 32.50
CA PHE A 96 1.71 2.57 32.47
C PHE A 96 0.80 2.72 33.69
N ASN A 97 -0.48 2.58 33.46
CA ASN A 97 -1.52 2.51 34.48
C ASN A 97 -2.07 1.09 34.54
N LEU A 98 -1.84 0.41 35.63
CA LEU A 98 -2.41 -0.91 35.88
C LEU A 98 -3.63 -0.78 36.80
N LYS A 99 -4.79 -1.06 36.27
CA LYS A 99 -6.05 -1.15 37.02
C LYS A 99 -6.24 -2.60 37.45
N VAL A 100 -6.33 -2.84 38.76
CA VAL A 100 -6.63 -4.15 39.35
C VAL A 100 -7.86 -3.97 40.21
N LYS A 101 -9.00 -4.46 39.75
CA LYS A 101 -10.32 -4.21 40.40
C LYS A 101 -10.53 -2.70 40.58
N ASP A 102 -10.51 -2.21 41.84
CA ASP A 102 -10.71 -0.80 42.19
C ASP A 102 -9.42 -0.04 42.42
N ALA A 103 -8.25 -0.70 42.38
CA ALA A 103 -6.94 -0.08 42.60
C ALA A 103 -6.26 0.28 41.29
N VAL A 104 -5.65 1.46 41.22
CA VAL A 104 -4.86 1.93 40.07
C VAL A 104 -3.41 2.13 40.51
N PHE A 105 -2.49 1.48 39.81
CA PHE A 105 -1.05 1.58 40.02
C PHE A 105 -0.39 2.29 38.83
N HIS A 106 0.23 3.44 39.10
CA HIS A 106 1.02 4.17 38.13
C HIS A 106 2.49 3.80 38.28
N GLU A 107 3.15 3.41 37.22
CA GLU A 107 4.56 3.09 37.24
C GLU A 107 5.22 3.37 35.89
N THR A 108 6.42 3.97 35.92
CA THR A 108 7.27 4.13 34.75
C THR A 108 8.14 2.90 34.55
N VAL A 109 7.97 2.20 33.43
CA VAL A 109 8.71 0.98 33.11
C VAL A 109 9.72 1.25 32.00
N SER A 110 10.98 0.88 32.22
CA SER A 110 12.01 0.93 31.17
C SER A 110 11.83 -0.24 30.21
N LEU A 111 11.59 0.05 28.94
CA LEU A 111 11.53 -0.96 27.86
C LEU A 111 12.91 -1.27 27.26
N GLY A 112 13.97 -0.60 27.71
CA GLY A 112 15.34 -0.79 27.23
C GLY A 112 15.81 0.33 26.32
N ASP A 113 16.98 0.14 25.72
CA ASP A 113 17.66 1.18 24.96
C ASP A 113 17.35 1.11 23.47
N ILE A 114 16.88 2.22 22.90
CA ILE A 114 16.63 2.36 21.44
C ILE A 114 17.82 3.10 20.81
N PRO A 115 18.37 2.61 19.67
CA PRO A 115 19.37 3.34 18.92
C PRO A 115 18.87 4.69 18.45
N LEU A 116 19.63 5.74 18.70
CA LEU A 116 19.35 7.11 18.29
C LEU A 116 20.06 7.42 16.97
N MET A 117 19.39 8.22 16.14
CA MET A 117 19.97 8.73 14.91
C MET A 117 20.90 9.90 15.21
N THR A 118 22.03 9.95 14.53
CA THR A 118 22.95 11.09 14.58
C THR A 118 22.44 12.24 13.69
N ASP A 119 22.98 13.44 13.86
CA ASP A 119 22.66 14.60 13.02
C ASP A 119 23.00 14.38 11.53
N ARG A 120 23.81 13.36 11.23
CA ARG A 120 24.17 12.95 9.87
C ARG A 120 23.22 11.91 9.26
N GLY A 121 22.14 11.52 9.94
CA GLY A 121 21.19 10.52 9.47
C GLY A 121 21.70 9.08 9.54
N THR A 122 22.61 8.78 10.47
CA THR A 122 23.21 7.46 10.65
C THR A 122 22.97 6.92 12.05
N PHE A 123 23.22 5.63 12.26
CA PHE A 123 23.13 4.96 13.57
C PHE A 123 24.48 4.35 13.93
N ILE A 124 24.85 4.41 15.21
CA ILE A 124 26.05 3.74 15.71
C ILE A 124 25.64 2.51 16.49
N ILE A 125 25.99 1.36 15.96
CA ILE A 125 25.67 0.05 16.52
C ILE A 125 26.97 -0.71 16.77
N ASN A 126 27.27 -0.99 18.04
CA ASN A 126 28.52 -1.65 18.46
C ASN A 126 29.77 -0.96 17.90
N GLY A 127 29.78 0.36 17.90
CA GLY A 127 30.89 1.17 17.40
C GLY A 127 30.94 1.32 15.88
N ALA A 128 30.09 0.63 15.12
CA ALA A 128 30.03 0.73 13.67
C ALA A 128 28.91 1.68 13.22
N GLU A 129 29.23 2.58 12.30
CA GLU A 129 28.25 3.49 11.71
C GLU A 129 27.44 2.78 10.63
N ARG A 130 26.10 2.83 10.75
CA ARG A 130 25.16 2.14 9.88
C ARG A 130 24.14 3.11 9.33
N VAL A 131 23.67 2.81 8.11
CA VAL A 131 22.59 3.51 7.43
C VAL A 131 21.45 2.51 7.20
N ILE A 132 20.22 2.94 7.48
CA ILE A 132 19.01 2.19 7.13
C ILE A 132 18.57 2.66 5.76
N ILE A 133 18.60 1.74 4.80
CA ILE A 133 18.22 2.01 3.41
C ILE A 133 16.70 1.96 3.28
N SER A 134 16.14 2.95 2.59
CA SER A 134 14.71 2.98 2.29
C SER A 134 14.32 1.86 1.33
N GLN A 135 13.17 1.26 1.55
CA GLN A 135 12.67 0.13 0.76
C GLN A 135 11.59 0.56 -0.21
N LEU A 136 11.75 0.23 -1.48
CA LEU A 136 10.73 0.40 -2.50
C LEU A 136 9.91 -0.89 -2.62
N HIS A 137 8.61 -0.83 -2.33
CA HIS A 137 7.72 -1.98 -2.37
C HIS A 137 6.40 -1.64 -3.04
N ARG A 138 5.58 -2.65 -3.37
CA ARG A 138 4.22 -2.42 -3.86
C ARG A 138 3.39 -1.71 -2.81
N SER A 139 2.67 -0.67 -3.23
CA SER A 139 1.72 0.02 -2.36
C SER A 139 0.61 -0.93 -1.93
N PRO A 140 0.16 -0.87 -0.66
CA PRO A 140 -1.11 -1.48 -0.29
C PRO A 140 -2.24 -0.82 -1.06
N GLY A 141 -3.34 -1.55 -1.28
CA GLY A 141 -4.51 -1.12 -2.04
C GLY A 141 -5.01 -2.20 -2.98
N ILE A 142 -5.63 -1.80 -4.08
CA ILE A 142 -6.13 -2.68 -5.13
C ILE A 142 -5.35 -2.48 -6.43
N CYS A 143 -5.08 -3.57 -7.13
CA CYS A 143 -4.41 -3.56 -8.43
C CYS A 143 -5.13 -4.49 -9.39
N PHE A 144 -5.47 -3.99 -10.58
CA PHE A 144 -6.09 -4.76 -11.66
C PHE A 144 -5.04 -5.18 -12.66
N GLU A 145 -4.97 -6.47 -12.94
CA GLU A 145 -3.97 -7.09 -13.81
C GLU A 145 -4.64 -7.86 -14.95
N LYS A 146 -3.94 -8.01 -16.06
CA LYS A 146 -4.33 -8.92 -17.15
C LYS A 146 -3.21 -9.92 -17.39
N THR A 147 -3.55 -11.19 -17.51
CA THR A 147 -2.59 -12.26 -17.80
C THR A 147 -3.05 -13.05 -19.03
N ARG A 148 -2.12 -13.41 -19.90
CA ARG A 148 -2.41 -14.25 -21.06
C ARG A 148 -2.36 -15.72 -20.65
N HIS A 149 -3.48 -16.41 -20.80
CA HIS A 149 -3.55 -17.85 -20.58
C HIS A 149 -2.91 -18.61 -21.75
N SER A 150 -2.49 -19.86 -21.52
CA SER A 150 -1.92 -20.74 -22.57
C SER A 150 -2.84 -20.96 -23.77
N SER A 151 -4.15 -20.83 -23.59
CA SER A 151 -5.16 -20.86 -24.67
C SER A 151 -5.22 -19.59 -25.53
N GLY A 152 -4.43 -18.57 -25.23
CA GLY A 152 -4.43 -17.26 -25.89
C GLY A 152 -5.46 -16.25 -25.36
N ARG A 153 -6.40 -16.66 -24.51
CA ARG A 153 -7.37 -15.74 -23.87
C ARG A 153 -6.71 -14.85 -22.84
N MET A 154 -7.16 -13.61 -22.75
CA MET A 154 -6.78 -12.68 -21.70
C MET A 154 -7.66 -12.91 -20.47
N LEU A 155 -7.03 -13.19 -19.34
CA LEU A 155 -7.69 -13.33 -18.05
C LEU A 155 -7.46 -12.07 -17.23
N TYR A 156 -8.53 -11.46 -16.77
CA TYR A 156 -8.51 -10.28 -15.92
C TYR A 156 -8.59 -10.70 -14.47
N SER A 157 -7.85 -10.00 -13.62
CA SER A 157 -7.83 -10.24 -12.19
C SER A 157 -7.67 -8.93 -11.42
N TYR A 158 -8.12 -8.91 -10.17
CA TYR A 158 -7.68 -7.90 -9.24
C TYR A 158 -7.03 -8.54 -8.02
N ARG A 159 -6.16 -7.79 -7.40
CA ARG A 159 -5.46 -8.20 -6.19
C ARG A 159 -5.57 -7.10 -5.15
N ILE A 160 -6.05 -7.46 -3.95
CA ILE A 160 -6.04 -6.57 -2.79
C ILE A 160 -4.80 -6.90 -1.96
N ILE A 161 -3.95 -5.90 -1.78
CA ILE A 161 -2.69 -5.98 -1.05
C ILE A 161 -2.85 -5.15 0.22
N PRO A 162 -2.90 -5.78 1.42
CA PRO A 162 -2.89 -5.04 2.67
C PRO A 162 -1.45 -4.60 3.02
N ASP A 163 -1.33 -3.61 3.91
CA ASP A 163 -0.06 -3.31 4.54
C ASP A 163 0.37 -4.45 5.49
N ARG A 164 -0.62 -5.02 6.19
CA ARG A 164 -0.43 -6.19 7.06
C ARG A 164 -1.59 -7.18 6.88
N GLY A 165 -1.27 -8.43 6.61
CA GLY A 165 -2.27 -9.49 6.49
C GLY A 165 -2.12 -10.34 5.24
N SER A 166 -3.18 -11.10 4.95
CA SER A 166 -3.21 -12.01 3.81
C SER A 166 -3.65 -11.29 2.53
N TRP A 167 -2.96 -11.56 1.44
CA TRP A 167 -3.35 -11.07 0.12
C TRP A 167 -4.61 -11.79 -0.37
N MET A 168 -5.44 -11.07 -1.10
CA MET A 168 -6.62 -11.59 -1.77
C MET A 168 -6.47 -11.37 -3.26
N GLU A 169 -6.72 -12.41 -4.06
CA GLU A 169 -6.69 -12.34 -5.52
C GLU A 169 -8.00 -12.87 -6.06
N VAL A 170 -8.63 -12.11 -6.94
CA VAL A 170 -9.86 -12.50 -7.64
C VAL A 170 -9.58 -12.50 -9.14
N GLN A 171 -9.91 -13.58 -9.84
CA GLN A 171 -9.53 -13.78 -11.22
C GLN A 171 -10.66 -14.45 -12.00
N PHE A 172 -10.84 -14.05 -13.27
CA PHE A 172 -11.64 -14.79 -14.23
C PHE A 172 -10.98 -16.11 -14.60
N ASP A 173 -11.78 -17.14 -14.77
CA ASP A 173 -11.36 -18.40 -15.36
C ASP A 173 -11.66 -18.40 -16.89
N ILE A 174 -11.17 -19.43 -17.59
CA ILE A 174 -11.39 -19.65 -19.04
C ILE A 174 -12.89 -19.70 -19.39
N ASN A 175 -13.71 -20.17 -18.46
CA ASN A 175 -15.17 -20.31 -18.60
C ASN A 175 -15.95 -19.05 -18.19
N ASP A 176 -15.28 -17.90 -18.08
CA ASP A 176 -15.85 -16.63 -17.63
C ASP A 176 -16.50 -16.69 -16.23
N LEU A 177 -15.99 -17.55 -15.36
CA LEU A 177 -16.35 -17.63 -13.95
C LEU A 177 -15.34 -16.87 -13.10
N ILE A 178 -15.81 -16.21 -12.05
CA ILE A 178 -14.96 -15.44 -11.15
C ILE A 178 -14.62 -16.30 -9.93
N TYR A 179 -13.31 -16.49 -9.72
CA TYR A 179 -12.78 -17.22 -8.58
C TYR A 179 -11.96 -16.31 -7.68
N ILE A 180 -12.10 -16.52 -6.38
CA ILE A 180 -11.28 -15.90 -5.35
C ILE A 180 -10.24 -16.90 -4.84
N TYR A 181 -9.01 -16.41 -4.65
CA TYR A 181 -7.88 -17.15 -4.10
C TYR A 181 -7.50 -16.56 -2.75
N LEU A 182 -7.63 -17.37 -1.71
CA LEU A 182 -7.22 -17.05 -0.35
C LEU A 182 -5.91 -17.79 -0.06
N ASP A 183 -4.91 -17.12 0.52
CA ASP A 183 -3.62 -17.69 0.88
C ASP A 183 -2.81 -18.30 -0.30
N ARG A 184 -2.13 -17.42 -1.02
CA ARG A 184 -1.28 -17.77 -2.18
C ARG A 184 -0.02 -18.59 -1.82
N GLN A 185 0.42 -18.60 -0.55
CA GLN A 185 1.75 -19.11 -0.19
C GLN A 185 1.85 -20.64 -0.10
N ARG A 186 0.78 -21.38 0.19
CA ARG A 186 0.87 -22.83 0.46
C ARG A 186 0.18 -23.73 -0.56
N ARG A 187 -0.99 -23.38 -1.06
CA ARG A 187 -1.71 -24.06 -2.16
C ARG A 187 -2.78 -23.12 -2.68
N ARG A 188 -2.92 -22.95 -4.00
CA ARG A 188 -3.98 -22.15 -4.62
C ARG A 188 -5.34 -22.77 -4.29
N ARG A 189 -5.99 -22.28 -3.24
CA ARG A 189 -7.35 -22.66 -2.85
C ARG A 189 -8.29 -21.67 -3.49
N LYS A 190 -9.08 -22.12 -4.47
CA LYS A 190 -10.02 -21.28 -5.19
C LYS A 190 -11.46 -21.58 -4.79
N PHE A 191 -12.25 -20.53 -4.70
CA PHE A 191 -13.68 -20.56 -4.45
C PHE A 191 -14.38 -19.70 -5.50
N LEU A 192 -15.66 -19.97 -5.78
CA LEU A 192 -16.47 -19.01 -6.53
C LEU A 192 -16.62 -17.72 -5.73
N ILE A 193 -16.63 -16.59 -6.41
CA ILE A 193 -16.82 -15.28 -5.75
C ILE A 193 -18.16 -15.22 -5.02
N SER A 194 -19.22 -15.82 -5.57
CA SER A 194 -20.55 -15.92 -4.96
C SER A 194 -20.52 -16.62 -3.60
N THR A 195 -19.81 -17.75 -3.51
CA THR A 195 -19.62 -18.48 -2.24
C THR A 195 -18.96 -17.59 -1.18
N PHE A 196 -17.95 -16.83 -1.58
CA PHE A 196 -17.24 -15.94 -0.66
C PHE A 196 -18.10 -14.74 -0.24
N LEU A 197 -18.76 -14.07 -1.19
CA LEU A 197 -19.68 -12.96 -0.91
C LEU A 197 -20.80 -13.38 0.05
N ARG A 198 -21.34 -14.61 -0.14
CA ARG A 198 -22.34 -15.18 0.77
C ARG A 198 -21.80 -15.38 2.19
N ALA A 199 -20.57 -15.83 2.31
CA ALA A 199 -19.91 -16.04 3.61
C ALA A 199 -19.63 -14.74 4.38
N ILE A 200 -19.49 -13.60 3.69
CA ILE A 200 -19.16 -12.29 4.30
C ILE A 200 -20.37 -11.41 4.57
N GLY A 201 -21.60 -11.86 4.21
CA GLY A 201 -22.82 -11.15 4.59
C GLY A 201 -23.78 -10.74 3.49
N TYR A 202 -23.60 -11.25 2.25
CA TYR A 202 -24.66 -11.22 1.24
C TYR A 202 -25.45 -12.53 1.32
N GLU A 203 -26.50 -12.55 2.15
CA GLU A 203 -27.18 -13.79 2.53
C GLU A 203 -27.95 -14.43 1.39
N THR A 204 -28.65 -13.62 0.58
CA THR A 204 -29.50 -14.10 -0.50
C THR A 204 -28.91 -13.81 -1.88
N ASN A 205 -29.35 -14.56 -2.90
CA ASN A 205 -29.00 -14.27 -4.30
C ASN A 205 -29.47 -12.88 -4.72
N ARG A 206 -30.65 -12.47 -4.22
CA ARG A 206 -31.21 -11.15 -4.45
C ARG A 206 -30.33 -10.03 -3.92
N ASP A 207 -29.79 -10.18 -2.69
CA ASP A 207 -28.89 -9.19 -2.09
C ASP A 207 -27.61 -9.00 -2.93
N MET A 208 -27.03 -10.11 -3.42
CA MET A 208 -25.86 -10.05 -4.27
C MET A 208 -26.16 -9.37 -5.62
N LEU A 209 -27.26 -9.72 -6.23
CA LEU A 209 -27.66 -9.17 -7.51
C LEU A 209 -28.08 -7.70 -7.42
N SER A 210 -28.81 -7.30 -6.34
CA SER A 210 -29.17 -5.90 -6.10
C SER A 210 -27.95 -5.02 -5.83
N ALA A 211 -26.91 -5.58 -5.22
CA ALA A 211 -25.65 -4.87 -5.00
C ALA A 211 -24.84 -4.72 -6.30
N ALA A 212 -24.93 -5.67 -7.25
CA ALA A 212 -24.14 -5.67 -8.48
C ALA A 212 -24.88 -5.01 -9.67
N TYR A 213 -26.19 -5.20 -9.76
CA TYR A 213 -27.02 -4.81 -10.91
C TYR A 213 -28.28 -4.08 -10.47
N GLU A 214 -28.95 -3.46 -11.44
CA GLU A 214 -30.26 -2.84 -11.21
C GLU A 214 -31.36 -3.91 -11.26
N ILE A 215 -32.12 -4.07 -10.16
CA ILE A 215 -33.30 -4.93 -10.12
C ILE A 215 -34.53 -4.12 -10.47
N LYS A 216 -35.32 -4.58 -11.46
CA LYS A 216 -36.57 -3.98 -11.90
C LYS A 216 -37.71 -4.97 -11.65
N THR A 217 -38.70 -4.56 -10.87
CA THR A 217 -39.95 -5.29 -10.73
C THR A 217 -40.87 -4.90 -11.87
N MET A 218 -41.15 -5.81 -12.79
CA MET A 218 -41.93 -5.54 -13.99
C MET A 218 -43.17 -6.48 -14.10
N THR A 219 -44.21 -5.96 -14.73
CA THR A 219 -45.37 -6.79 -15.11
C THR A 219 -45.15 -7.43 -16.49
N PRO A 220 -45.76 -8.61 -16.79
CA PRO A 220 -45.64 -9.22 -18.10
C PRO A 220 -46.03 -8.30 -19.25
N ALA A 221 -47.02 -7.39 -19.03
CA ALA A 221 -47.44 -6.41 -20.02
C ALA A 221 -46.40 -5.31 -20.32
N GLN A 222 -45.56 -4.98 -19.33
CA GLN A 222 -44.43 -4.05 -19.51
C GLN A 222 -43.27 -4.73 -20.24
N LEU A 223 -43.04 -6.01 -19.96
CA LEU A 223 -41.99 -6.81 -20.64
C LEU A 223 -42.28 -6.97 -22.14
N LEU A 224 -43.52 -7.17 -22.54
CA LEU A 224 -43.89 -7.25 -23.97
C LEU A 224 -43.62 -5.96 -24.74
N LYS A 225 -43.45 -4.81 -24.04
CA LYS A 225 -43.11 -3.50 -24.63
C LYS A 225 -41.63 -3.16 -24.57
N ALA A 226 -40.81 -3.99 -23.93
CA ALA A 226 -39.38 -3.75 -23.82
C ALA A 226 -38.68 -4.02 -25.15
N GLU A 227 -37.78 -3.12 -25.55
CA GLU A 227 -37.06 -3.23 -26.85
C GLU A 227 -36.06 -4.40 -26.84
N ASP A 228 -35.49 -4.75 -25.68
CA ASP A 228 -34.54 -5.85 -25.54
C ASP A 228 -34.88 -6.74 -24.32
N LEU A 229 -35.62 -7.82 -24.60
CA LEU A 229 -35.98 -8.84 -23.61
C LEU A 229 -34.75 -9.64 -23.15
N SER A 230 -33.75 -9.76 -24.01
CA SER A 230 -32.60 -10.61 -23.80
C SER A 230 -31.66 -10.07 -22.72
N ALA A 231 -31.78 -8.79 -22.33
CA ALA A 231 -31.04 -8.17 -21.24
C ALA A 231 -31.62 -8.45 -19.87
N PHE A 232 -32.82 -9.04 -19.77
CA PHE A 232 -33.48 -9.35 -18.50
C PHE A 232 -33.33 -10.82 -18.11
N HIS A 233 -32.97 -11.03 -16.84
CA HIS A 233 -32.84 -12.35 -16.25
C HIS A 233 -33.66 -12.44 -14.97
N THR A 234 -34.20 -13.62 -14.66
CA THR A 234 -34.95 -13.86 -13.42
C THR A 234 -34.03 -13.87 -12.23
N VAL A 235 -34.45 -13.24 -11.11
CA VAL A 235 -33.70 -13.21 -9.83
C VAL A 235 -33.99 -14.47 -9.04
N GLU A 236 -35.28 -14.85 -8.96
CA GLU A 236 -35.81 -15.96 -8.19
C GLU A 236 -36.68 -16.86 -9.08
N PRO A 237 -36.90 -18.12 -8.69
CA PRO A 237 -37.81 -18.99 -9.42
C PRO A 237 -39.22 -18.41 -9.41
N VAL A 238 -39.85 -18.36 -10.56
CA VAL A 238 -41.21 -17.85 -10.72
C VAL A 238 -42.20 -19.01 -10.73
N TYR A 239 -43.18 -18.95 -9.84
CA TYR A 239 -44.22 -19.97 -9.70
C TYR A 239 -45.56 -19.48 -10.21
N SER A 240 -46.36 -20.41 -10.74
CA SER A 240 -47.79 -20.18 -11.07
C SER A 240 -48.61 -19.98 -9.79
N ALA A 241 -49.84 -19.46 -9.95
CA ALA A 241 -50.81 -19.41 -8.85
C ALA A 241 -51.09 -20.77 -8.21
N ASP A 242 -50.94 -21.85 -8.99
CA ASP A 242 -51.12 -23.24 -8.57
C ASP A 242 -49.84 -23.87 -7.92
N GLY A 243 -48.77 -23.11 -7.74
CA GLY A 243 -47.51 -23.56 -7.18
C GLY A 243 -46.59 -24.35 -8.10
N ALA A 244 -46.90 -24.41 -9.41
CA ALA A 244 -46.02 -25.03 -10.38
C ALA A 244 -44.89 -24.08 -10.78
N LEU A 245 -43.65 -24.59 -10.89
CA LEU A 245 -42.50 -23.84 -11.36
C LEU A 245 -42.68 -23.48 -12.82
N LEU A 246 -42.70 -22.18 -13.16
CA LEU A 246 -42.82 -21.68 -14.53
C LEU A 246 -41.46 -21.38 -15.14
N ILE A 247 -40.61 -20.65 -14.39
CA ILE A 247 -39.28 -20.23 -14.82
C ILE A 247 -38.33 -20.43 -13.66
N ASP A 248 -37.18 -21.02 -13.93
CA ASP A 248 -36.15 -21.23 -12.95
C ASP A 248 -35.34 -19.94 -12.68
N GLU A 249 -34.52 -19.95 -11.61
CA GLU A 249 -33.66 -18.82 -11.29
C GLU A 249 -32.60 -18.59 -12.39
N PHE A 250 -32.22 -17.30 -12.58
CA PHE A 250 -31.17 -16.87 -13.51
C PHE A 250 -31.41 -17.15 -15.01
N MET A 251 -32.63 -17.45 -15.38
CA MET A 251 -32.97 -17.68 -16.78
C MET A 251 -33.09 -16.37 -17.54
N LYS A 252 -32.52 -16.35 -18.75
CA LYS A 252 -32.66 -15.26 -19.70
C LYS A 252 -34.09 -15.24 -20.25
N LEU A 253 -34.70 -14.07 -20.32
CA LEU A 253 -36.07 -13.94 -20.83
C LEU A 253 -36.12 -13.97 -22.37
N ASP A 254 -37.02 -14.79 -22.87
CA ASP A 254 -37.43 -14.87 -24.28
C ASP A 254 -38.90 -14.50 -24.42
N GLU A 255 -39.34 -14.16 -25.63
CA GLU A 255 -40.75 -13.89 -25.91
C GLU A 255 -41.68 -15.04 -25.51
N SER A 256 -41.24 -16.30 -25.65
CA SER A 256 -41.99 -17.49 -25.25
C SER A 256 -42.23 -17.53 -23.73
N LEU A 257 -41.20 -17.19 -22.92
CA LEU A 257 -41.29 -17.15 -21.48
C LEU A 257 -42.17 -16.00 -21.01
N VAL A 258 -42.10 -14.82 -21.66
CA VAL A 258 -42.97 -13.69 -21.33
C VAL A 258 -44.45 -13.98 -21.62
N LYS A 259 -44.74 -14.70 -22.74
CA LYS A 259 -46.10 -15.17 -23.02
C LYS A 259 -46.59 -16.16 -21.97
N LEU A 260 -45.75 -17.10 -21.56
CA LEU A 260 -46.04 -18.06 -20.48
C LEU A 260 -46.33 -17.37 -19.15
N LEU A 261 -45.61 -16.31 -18.81
CA LEU A 261 -45.87 -15.47 -17.64
C LEU A 261 -47.21 -14.74 -17.73
N SER A 262 -47.55 -14.23 -18.93
CA SER A 262 -48.83 -13.56 -19.19
C SER A 262 -50.01 -14.52 -19.04
N ASP A 263 -49.90 -15.73 -19.60
CA ASP A 263 -50.94 -16.75 -19.57
C ASP A 263 -51.18 -17.29 -18.16
N SER A 264 -50.11 -17.36 -17.35
CA SER A 264 -50.15 -17.83 -15.96
C SER A 264 -50.59 -16.74 -14.94
N LYS A 265 -51.01 -15.55 -15.44
CA LYS A 265 -51.51 -14.42 -14.61
C LYS A 265 -50.57 -14.01 -13.47
N VAL A 266 -49.26 -14.11 -13.67
CA VAL A 266 -48.24 -13.62 -12.71
C VAL A 266 -48.34 -12.09 -12.67
N LYS A 267 -48.46 -11.53 -11.46
CA LYS A 267 -48.64 -10.06 -11.27
C LYS A 267 -47.36 -9.28 -11.48
N HIS A 268 -46.29 -9.71 -10.86
CA HIS A 268 -44.99 -9.04 -10.87
C HIS A 268 -43.87 -10.07 -10.91
N VAL A 269 -42.79 -9.74 -11.59
CA VAL A 269 -41.55 -10.53 -11.63
C VAL A 269 -40.40 -9.61 -11.36
N ASP A 270 -39.51 -10.01 -10.45
CA ASP A 270 -38.26 -9.32 -10.17
C ASP A 270 -37.20 -9.78 -11.16
N LEU A 271 -36.68 -8.84 -11.91
CA LEU A 271 -35.74 -9.06 -12.99
C LEU A 271 -34.48 -8.24 -12.80
N VAL A 272 -33.36 -8.81 -13.12
CA VAL A 272 -32.08 -8.10 -13.21
C VAL A 272 -31.90 -7.64 -14.64
N PHE A 273 -31.58 -6.35 -14.80
CA PHE A 273 -31.17 -5.79 -16.08
C PHE A 273 -29.66 -5.91 -16.23
N ILE A 274 -29.22 -6.68 -17.24
CA ILE A 274 -27.81 -6.93 -17.52
C ILE A 274 -27.50 -6.44 -18.92
N PRO A 275 -26.61 -5.45 -19.06
CA PRO A 275 -26.07 -5.06 -20.36
C PRO A 275 -25.34 -6.22 -21.04
N ASP A 276 -25.24 -6.17 -22.36
CA ASP A 276 -24.64 -7.22 -23.17
C ASP A 276 -23.29 -7.72 -22.62
N GLY A 277 -23.23 -9.02 -22.31
CA GLY A 277 -22.04 -9.74 -21.96
C GLY A 277 -21.68 -9.78 -20.46
N ASP A 278 -22.42 -9.14 -19.56
CA ASP A 278 -22.09 -9.00 -18.13
C ASP A 278 -22.76 -10.05 -17.21
N SER A 279 -23.11 -11.21 -17.72
CA SER A 279 -23.77 -12.27 -16.93
C SER A 279 -22.83 -13.07 -16.01
N TYR A 280 -21.63 -12.57 -15.74
CA TYR A 280 -20.58 -13.31 -15.02
C TYR A 280 -20.97 -13.70 -13.60
N LEU A 281 -21.56 -12.78 -12.84
CA LEU A 281 -21.98 -13.07 -11.47
C LEU A 281 -23.16 -14.05 -11.44
N LEU A 282 -24.10 -13.95 -12.38
CA LEU A 282 -25.18 -14.93 -12.54
C LEU A 282 -24.64 -16.32 -12.83
N ASN A 283 -23.69 -16.45 -13.73
CA ASN A 283 -23.04 -17.71 -14.04
C ASN A 283 -22.34 -18.32 -12.81
N CYS A 284 -21.77 -17.47 -11.95
CA CYS A 284 -21.20 -17.91 -10.68
C CYS A 284 -22.27 -18.40 -9.71
N LEU A 285 -23.39 -17.68 -9.59
CA LEU A 285 -24.51 -18.05 -8.71
C LEU A 285 -25.19 -19.36 -9.16
N ALA A 286 -25.39 -19.53 -10.47
CA ALA A 286 -25.97 -20.75 -11.04
C ALA A 286 -25.11 -22.01 -10.77
N ARG A 287 -23.78 -21.83 -10.67
CA ARG A 287 -22.84 -22.94 -10.41
C ARG A 287 -22.42 -23.06 -8.94
N ASP A 288 -22.91 -22.18 -8.07
CA ASP A 288 -22.54 -22.18 -6.67
C ASP A 288 -23.17 -23.36 -5.92
N PRO A 289 -22.37 -24.26 -5.31
CA PRO A 289 -22.89 -25.37 -4.53
C PRO A 289 -23.49 -24.93 -3.19
N ALA A 290 -23.12 -23.73 -2.71
CA ALA A 290 -23.57 -23.21 -1.42
C ALA A 290 -24.79 -22.31 -1.60
N LYS A 291 -25.95 -22.75 -1.08
CA LYS A 291 -27.20 -21.96 -1.15
C LYS A 291 -27.44 -21.11 0.11
N THR A 292 -26.82 -21.48 1.23
CA THR A 292 -26.94 -20.75 2.50
C THR A 292 -25.60 -20.17 2.96
N PRO A 293 -25.58 -19.11 3.78
CA PRO A 293 -24.36 -18.57 4.35
C PRO A 293 -23.56 -19.61 5.16
N GLU A 294 -24.27 -20.52 5.83
CA GLU A 294 -23.63 -21.58 6.62
C GLU A 294 -22.91 -22.61 5.73
N ASP A 295 -23.53 -22.99 4.60
CA ASP A 295 -22.91 -23.91 3.65
C ASP A 295 -21.67 -23.28 3.00
N ALA A 296 -21.75 -21.99 2.67
CA ALA A 296 -20.61 -21.23 2.15
C ALA A 296 -19.44 -21.22 3.15
N LEU A 297 -19.71 -20.96 4.42
CA LEU A 297 -18.71 -20.99 5.48
C LEU A 297 -18.09 -22.38 5.67
N ARG A 298 -18.91 -23.44 5.66
CA ARG A 298 -18.45 -24.82 5.77
C ARG A 298 -17.59 -25.22 4.58
N GLU A 299 -17.96 -24.82 3.35
CA GLU A 299 -17.22 -25.10 2.13
C GLU A 299 -15.84 -24.42 2.16
N ILE A 300 -15.78 -23.12 2.54
CA ILE A 300 -14.52 -22.39 2.68
C ILE A 300 -13.63 -23.05 3.73
N TYR A 301 -14.20 -23.37 4.90
CA TYR A 301 -13.43 -23.99 6.00
C TYR A 301 -12.87 -25.36 5.59
N ARG A 302 -13.69 -26.22 4.98
CA ARG A 302 -13.30 -27.55 4.51
C ARG A 302 -12.12 -27.51 3.54
N ARG A 303 -12.11 -26.53 2.63
CA ARG A 303 -11.00 -26.36 1.68
C ARG A 303 -9.77 -25.71 2.31
N MET A 304 -9.95 -24.82 3.26
CA MET A 304 -8.83 -24.18 3.96
C MET A 304 -8.17 -25.12 4.98
N ARG A 305 -8.95 -25.94 5.66
CA ARG A 305 -8.50 -26.89 6.69
C ARG A 305 -9.15 -28.26 6.50
N PRO A 306 -8.67 -29.07 5.55
CA PRO A 306 -9.29 -30.37 5.25
C PRO A 306 -9.19 -31.38 6.38
N SER A 307 -8.29 -31.18 7.35
CA SER A 307 -8.11 -32.08 8.49
C SER A 307 -9.08 -31.83 9.65
N ASP A 308 -9.71 -30.66 9.67
CA ASP A 308 -10.55 -30.26 10.80
C ASP A 308 -12.04 -30.41 10.44
N PRO A 309 -12.91 -30.79 11.40
CA PRO A 309 -14.35 -30.82 11.13
C PRO A 309 -14.91 -29.42 10.84
N PRO A 310 -15.75 -29.26 9.80
CA PRO A 310 -16.26 -27.96 9.36
C PRO A 310 -17.33 -27.43 10.31
N SER A 311 -16.92 -26.66 11.33
CA SER A 311 -17.82 -25.92 12.23
C SER A 311 -18.02 -24.49 11.70
N VAL A 312 -19.28 -24.03 11.70
CA VAL A 312 -19.65 -22.66 11.27
C VAL A 312 -18.95 -21.60 12.12
N ASN A 313 -18.87 -21.81 13.43
CA ASN A 313 -18.19 -20.87 14.34
C ASN A 313 -16.69 -20.77 14.05
N ASN A 314 -16.04 -21.90 13.82
CA ASN A 314 -14.62 -21.92 13.48
C ASN A 314 -14.36 -21.28 12.10
N ALA A 315 -15.27 -21.46 11.16
CA ALA A 315 -15.20 -20.84 9.84
C ALA A 315 -15.33 -19.31 9.92
N LYS A 316 -16.31 -18.80 10.68
CA LYS A 316 -16.48 -17.36 10.95
C LYS A 316 -15.23 -16.78 11.61
N GLN A 317 -14.69 -17.45 12.61
CA GLN A 317 -13.44 -17.02 13.27
C GLN A 317 -12.25 -17.04 12.33
N LEU A 318 -12.15 -18.04 11.43
CA LEU A 318 -11.08 -18.10 10.44
C LEU A 318 -11.12 -16.90 9.48
N LEU A 319 -12.29 -16.60 8.90
CA LEU A 319 -12.47 -15.46 7.99
C LEU A 319 -12.24 -14.13 8.72
N LYS A 320 -12.78 -13.98 9.93
CA LYS A 320 -12.54 -12.80 10.77
C LYS A 320 -11.04 -12.58 10.98
N ARG A 321 -10.29 -13.62 11.31
CA ARG A 321 -8.84 -13.55 11.52
C ARG A 321 -8.06 -13.18 10.26
N LEU A 322 -8.54 -13.57 9.07
CA LEU A 322 -7.83 -13.36 7.81
C LEU A 322 -8.02 -11.94 7.26
N PHE A 323 -9.24 -11.37 7.40
CA PHE A 323 -9.61 -10.15 6.67
C PHE A 323 -10.32 -9.07 7.51
N PHE A 324 -10.88 -9.42 8.67
CA PHE A 324 -11.78 -8.55 9.45
C PHE A 324 -11.33 -8.32 10.90
N ASP A 325 -10.09 -8.62 11.22
CA ASP A 325 -9.49 -8.40 12.54
C ASP A 325 -8.39 -7.34 12.44
N ASN A 326 -8.63 -6.15 13.01
CA ASN A 326 -7.70 -5.01 13.01
C ASN A 326 -6.28 -5.36 13.48
N LYS A 327 -6.15 -6.34 14.37
CA LYS A 327 -4.84 -6.77 14.87
C LYS A 327 -4.05 -7.60 13.85
N ARG A 328 -4.72 -8.23 12.90
CA ARG A 328 -4.12 -9.18 11.96
C ARG A 328 -4.18 -8.75 10.51
N TYR A 329 -5.16 -7.94 10.16
CA TYR A 329 -5.37 -7.41 8.84
C TYR A 329 -5.48 -5.88 8.92
N ASP A 330 -4.69 -5.20 8.13
CA ASP A 330 -4.66 -3.74 8.08
C ASP A 330 -4.32 -3.30 6.65
N LEU A 331 -5.22 -2.54 6.04
CA LEU A 331 -4.97 -1.90 4.74
C LEU A 331 -4.00 -0.72 4.88
N GLY A 332 -3.86 -0.18 6.08
CA GLY A 332 -3.20 1.11 6.30
C GLY A 332 -4.00 2.28 5.72
N THR A 333 -3.60 3.48 6.06
CA THR A 333 -4.21 4.71 5.50
C THR A 333 -4.00 4.80 4.00
N VAL A 334 -2.82 4.39 3.52
CA VAL A 334 -2.44 4.39 2.10
C VAL A 334 -3.29 3.40 1.31
N GLY A 335 -3.45 2.18 1.84
CA GLY A 335 -4.27 1.14 1.17
C GLY A 335 -5.73 1.55 1.06
N ARG A 336 -6.31 2.15 2.11
CA ARG A 336 -7.67 2.69 2.07
C ARG A 336 -7.79 3.86 1.08
N TYR A 337 -6.82 4.78 1.07
CA TYR A 337 -6.79 5.88 0.10
C TYR A 337 -6.80 5.38 -1.35
N LYS A 338 -5.87 4.46 -1.70
CA LYS A 338 -5.77 3.90 -3.05
C LYS A 338 -6.99 3.06 -3.46
N LEU A 339 -7.60 2.35 -2.51
CA LEU A 339 -8.81 1.58 -2.76
C LEU A 339 -10.01 2.51 -3.03
N ASN A 340 -10.17 3.56 -2.22
CA ASN A 340 -11.19 4.58 -2.43
C ASN A 340 -11.03 5.29 -3.78
N GLU A 341 -9.82 5.73 -4.10
CA GLU A 341 -9.49 6.41 -5.37
C GLU A 341 -9.83 5.54 -6.57
N ARG A 342 -9.41 4.27 -6.55
CA ARG A 342 -9.58 3.34 -7.69
C ARG A 342 -11.02 2.88 -7.89
N LEU A 343 -11.78 2.70 -6.81
CA LEU A 343 -13.18 2.23 -6.85
C LEU A 343 -14.21 3.37 -6.79
N GLY A 344 -13.78 4.62 -6.62
CA GLY A 344 -14.67 5.76 -6.46
C GLY A 344 -15.45 5.75 -5.13
N LEU A 345 -14.87 5.17 -4.06
CA LEU A 345 -15.48 5.10 -2.74
C LEU A 345 -15.08 6.31 -1.89
N ASN A 346 -15.96 6.72 -0.99
CA ASN A 346 -15.72 7.83 -0.04
C ASN A 346 -15.73 7.34 1.42
N LEU A 347 -15.09 6.19 1.68
CA LEU A 347 -14.97 5.68 3.04
C LEU A 347 -13.89 6.43 3.81
N PRO A 348 -14.04 6.62 5.13
CA PRO A 348 -13.04 7.31 5.95
C PRO A 348 -11.72 6.54 5.98
N LEU A 349 -10.59 7.27 5.97
CA LEU A 349 -9.24 6.68 6.00
C LEU A 349 -8.94 5.92 7.31
N THR A 350 -9.78 6.10 8.32
CA THR A 350 -9.72 5.37 9.60
C THR A 350 -10.22 3.93 9.50
N GLU A 351 -11.02 3.61 8.47
CA GLU A 351 -11.48 2.24 8.22
C GLU A 351 -10.40 1.44 7.49
N ARG A 352 -9.59 0.75 8.28
CA ARG A 352 -8.42 -0.01 7.80
C ARG A 352 -8.70 -1.49 7.50
N ILE A 353 -9.95 -1.95 7.68
CA ILE A 353 -10.38 -3.32 7.39
C ILE A 353 -11.16 -3.34 6.07
N LEU A 354 -11.18 -4.50 5.42
CA LEU A 354 -12.07 -4.71 4.27
C LEU A 354 -13.53 -4.74 4.71
N ASP A 355 -14.39 -4.11 3.91
CA ASP A 355 -15.84 -4.27 4.02
C ASP A 355 -16.39 -5.09 2.84
N LYS A 356 -17.61 -5.62 3.02
CA LYS A 356 -18.33 -6.31 1.95
C LYS A 356 -18.57 -5.44 0.72
N VAL A 357 -18.73 -4.11 0.92
CA VAL A 357 -18.90 -3.13 -0.15
C VAL A 357 -17.63 -3.03 -1.00
N ASP A 358 -16.45 -3.00 -0.38
CA ASP A 358 -15.16 -2.95 -1.09
C ASP A 358 -15.04 -4.10 -2.10
N LEU A 359 -15.39 -5.30 -1.66
CA LEU A 359 -15.29 -6.51 -2.50
C LEU A 359 -16.31 -6.53 -3.63
N MET A 360 -17.51 -6.05 -3.37
CA MET A 360 -18.55 -5.96 -4.41
C MET A 360 -18.17 -4.93 -5.47
N GLU A 361 -17.74 -3.73 -5.06
CA GLU A 361 -17.32 -2.68 -6.00
C GLU A 361 -16.06 -3.08 -6.79
N ALA A 362 -15.11 -3.77 -6.14
CA ALA A 362 -13.95 -4.33 -6.83
C ALA A 362 -14.37 -5.39 -7.89
N THR A 363 -15.35 -6.22 -7.55
CA THR A 363 -15.87 -7.24 -8.48
C THR A 363 -16.61 -6.58 -9.65
N LYS A 364 -17.41 -5.54 -9.42
CA LYS A 364 -18.04 -4.75 -10.48
C LYS A 364 -17.01 -4.09 -11.40
N ALA A 365 -15.98 -3.49 -10.83
CA ALA A 365 -14.90 -2.90 -11.62
C ALA A 365 -14.19 -3.95 -12.48
N LEU A 366 -13.97 -5.17 -11.95
CA LEU A 366 -13.39 -6.28 -12.71
C LEU A 366 -14.29 -6.71 -13.87
N MET A 367 -15.61 -6.82 -13.66
CA MET A 367 -16.57 -7.15 -14.70
C MET A 367 -16.58 -6.08 -15.80
N LYS A 368 -16.59 -4.80 -15.44
CA LYS A 368 -16.48 -3.70 -16.41
C LYS A 368 -15.20 -3.75 -17.24
N LEU A 369 -14.05 -4.02 -16.60
CA LEU A 369 -12.76 -4.17 -17.30
C LEU A 369 -12.77 -5.32 -18.32
N ARG A 370 -13.46 -6.40 -18.01
CA ARG A 370 -13.60 -7.54 -18.92
C ARG A 370 -14.41 -7.18 -20.18
N ASN A 371 -15.48 -6.38 -20.02
CA ASN A 371 -16.38 -6.01 -21.11
C ASN A 371 -15.80 -4.91 -22.01
N VAL A 372 -15.23 -3.87 -21.41
CA VAL A 372 -14.80 -2.65 -22.14
C VAL A 372 -13.34 -2.69 -22.56
N ALA A 373 -12.59 -3.75 -22.22
CA ALA A 373 -11.14 -3.84 -22.43
C ALA A 373 -10.40 -2.60 -21.89
N GLY A 374 -10.73 -2.22 -20.66
CA GLY A 374 -10.14 -1.06 -19.98
C GLY A 374 -8.66 -1.20 -19.68
N GLN A 375 -8.04 -0.10 -19.30
CA GLN A 375 -6.64 -0.09 -18.87
C GLN A 375 -6.49 -0.81 -17.54
N THR A 376 -5.60 -1.78 -17.52
CA THR A 376 -5.13 -2.44 -16.30
C THR A 376 -4.05 -1.59 -15.66
N ASP A 377 -3.89 -1.76 -14.35
CA ASP A 377 -2.88 -1.00 -13.62
C ASP A 377 -1.49 -1.53 -13.94
N ASP A 378 -0.53 -0.63 -14.06
CA ASP A 378 0.87 -0.98 -14.20
C ASP A 378 1.48 -1.20 -12.82
N ILE A 379 2.06 -2.38 -12.63
CA ILE A 379 2.64 -2.81 -11.36
C ILE A 379 3.92 -2.05 -11.05
N ASP A 380 4.69 -1.72 -12.08
CA ASP A 380 6.00 -1.09 -11.95
C ASP A 380 5.95 0.44 -11.96
N HIS A 381 4.76 1.00 -12.20
CA HIS A 381 4.50 2.42 -12.10
C HIS A 381 4.71 2.94 -10.66
N LEU A 382 5.38 4.10 -10.49
CA LEU A 382 5.64 4.66 -9.14
C LEU A 382 4.37 5.18 -8.42
N GLY A 383 3.24 5.25 -9.08
CA GLY A 383 1.93 5.42 -8.44
C GLY A 383 1.43 4.14 -7.74
N SER A 384 1.94 2.97 -8.14
CA SER A 384 1.63 1.66 -7.57
C SER A 384 2.74 1.13 -6.65
N ARG A 385 3.89 1.80 -6.60
CA ARG A 385 5.03 1.49 -5.72
C ARG A 385 5.30 2.65 -4.78
N ARG A 386 5.55 2.36 -3.51
CA ARG A 386 5.86 3.35 -2.48
C ARG A 386 7.18 3.04 -1.79
N VAL A 387 7.69 4.04 -1.09
CA VAL A 387 8.93 3.95 -0.33
C VAL A 387 8.62 3.83 1.16
N ARG A 388 9.13 2.80 1.80
CA ARG A 388 9.20 2.68 3.26
C ARG A 388 10.49 3.31 3.75
N THR A 389 10.36 4.38 4.49
CA THR A 389 11.50 5.09 5.10
C THR A 389 11.90 4.44 6.43
N VAL A 390 13.00 4.90 7.00
CA VAL A 390 13.54 4.36 8.26
C VAL A 390 12.53 4.36 9.41
N GLY A 391 11.71 5.42 9.54
CA GLY A 391 10.70 5.53 10.60
C GLY A 391 9.64 4.46 10.48
N GLU A 392 9.12 4.22 9.26
CA GLU A 392 8.11 3.19 9.01
C GLU A 392 8.68 1.77 9.20
N LEU A 393 9.91 1.53 8.76
CA LEU A 393 10.58 0.25 8.99
C LEU A 393 10.74 -0.05 10.48
N LEU A 394 11.17 0.95 11.27
CA LEU A 394 11.28 0.82 12.72
C LEU A 394 9.90 0.64 13.38
N GLN A 395 8.87 1.37 12.94
CA GLN A 395 7.51 1.23 13.43
C GLN A 395 7.01 -0.20 13.29
N ASN A 396 7.24 -0.83 12.13
CA ASN A 396 6.85 -2.21 11.88
C ASN A 396 7.58 -3.20 12.80
N HIS A 397 8.86 -2.99 13.05
CA HIS A 397 9.63 -3.83 13.97
C HIS A 397 9.23 -3.60 15.43
N CYS A 398 8.97 -2.36 15.85
CA CYS A 398 8.42 -2.05 17.17
C CYS A 398 7.07 -2.72 17.39
N ARG A 399 6.19 -2.69 16.38
CA ARG A 399 4.90 -3.38 16.41
C ARG A 399 5.06 -4.88 16.67
N VAL A 400 5.95 -5.54 15.95
CA VAL A 400 6.26 -6.97 16.17
C VAL A 400 6.80 -7.21 17.58
N GLY A 401 7.67 -6.34 18.09
CA GLY A 401 8.21 -6.40 19.44
C GLY A 401 7.13 -6.25 20.50
N LEU A 402 6.23 -5.27 20.35
CA LEU A 402 5.13 -5.03 21.28
C LEU A 402 4.09 -6.14 21.26
N TYR A 403 3.76 -6.73 20.10
CA TYR A 403 2.87 -7.90 20.06
C TYR A 403 3.47 -9.14 20.77
N ARG A 404 4.78 -9.34 20.71
CA ARG A 404 5.46 -10.38 21.51
C ARG A 404 5.34 -10.06 23.01
N THR A 405 5.51 -8.82 23.38
CA THR A 405 5.37 -8.36 24.77
C THR A 405 3.93 -8.48 25.25
N GLU A 406 2.93 -8.10 24.45
CA GLU A 406 1.50 -8.29 24.73
C GLU A 406 1.18 -9.75 25.09
N ARG A 407 1.69 -10.67 24.26
CA ARG A 407 1.45 -12.11 24.50
C ARG A 407 2.02 -12.55 25.86
N LEU A 408 3.23 -12.14 26.19
CA LEU A 408 3.88 -12.47 27.46
C LEU A 408 3.16 -11.83 28.66
N ILE A 409 2.66 -10.60 28.50
CA ILE A 409 1.87 -9.92 29.52
C ILE A 409 0.58 -10.68 29.77
N LYS A 410 -0.16 -11.06 28.73
CA LYS A 410 -1.40 -11.83 28.86
C LYS A 410 -1.20 -13.20 29.49
N GLU A 411 -0.10 -13.89 29.14
CA GLU A 411 0.31 -15.13 29.79
C GLU A 411 0.56 -14.92 31.27
N LYS A 412 1.29 -13.85 31.66
CA LYS A 412 1.52 -13.54 33.08
C LYS A 412 0.24 -13.13 33.82
N MET A 413 -0.61 -12.28 33.21
CA MET A 413 -1.90 -11.90 33.80
C MET A 413 -2.81 -13.11 34.05
N SER A 414 -2.72 -14.16 33.25
CA SER A 414 -3.50 -15.40 33.45
C SER A 414 -2.97 -16.31 34.56
N LEU A 415 -1.70 -16.12 34.96
CA LEU A 415 -1.06 -16.91 36.03
C LEU A 415 -1.15 -16.23 37.40
N ILE A 416 -1.33 -14.92 37.43
CA ILE A 416 -1.37 -14.11 38.67
C ILE A 416 -2.82 -13.95 39.09
N ASN A 417 -3.12 -14.25 40.37
CA ASN A 417 -4.44 -13.99 40.94
C ASN A 417 -4.58 -12.50 41.27
N ALA A 418 -5.69 -11.90 40.88
CA ALA A 418 -5.99 -10.48 41.12
C ALA A 418 -6.03 -10.09 42.62
N ASP A 419 -6.03 -11.07 43.54
CA ASP A 419 -6.01 -10.89 45.00
C ASP A 419 -4.57 -10.85 45.57
N GLU A 420 -3.54 -11.10 44.76
CA GLU A 420 -2.15 -10.99 45.20
C GLU A 420 -1.78 -9.53 45.48
N THR A 421 -1.21 -9.28 46.64
CA THR A 421 -0.70 -7.94 47.04
C THR A 421 0.62 -7.65 46.32
N GLY A 422 0.75 -6.45 45.70
CA GLY A 422 1.99 -5.97 45.11
C GLY A 422 2.18 -6.34 43.63
N ILE A 423 1.10 -6.48 42.87
CA ILE A 423 1.17 -6.55 41.41
C ILE A 423 1.50 -5.16 40.87
N THR A 424 2.62 -5.05 40.15
CA THR A 424 3.07 -3.78 39.54
C THR A 424 3.27 -3.95 38.03
N PRO A 425 3.15 -2.89 37.22
CA PRO A 425 3.44 -2.93 35.77
C PRO A 425 4.81 -3.53 35.45
N ASN A 426 5.83 -3.23 36.23
CA ASN A 426 7.20 -3.70 36.02
C ASN A 426 7.34 -5.23 36.17
N LYS A 427 6.53 -5.86 37.04
CA LYS A 427 6.51 -7.32 37.17
C LYS A 427 5.84 -8.01 35.97
N LEU A 428 4.87 -7.34 35.32
CA LEU A 428 4.14 -7.89 34.17
C LEU A 428 4.96 -7.78 32.89
N ILE A 429 5.65 -6.66 32.69
CA ILE A 429 6.32 -6.35 31.43
C ILE A 429 7.74 -6.94 31.40
N ASN A 430 8.09 -7.60 30.30
CA ASN A 430 9.44 -8.09 30.05
C ASN A 430 10.05 -7.31 28.88
N PRO A 431 10.98 -6.35 29.16
CA PRO A 431 11.55 -5.51 28.12
C PRO A 431 12.43 -6.26 27.11
N LYS A 432 12.95 -7.46 27.45
CA LYS A 432 13.82 -8.24 26.57
C LYS A 432 13.12 -8.68 25.27
N ALA A 433 11.81 -8.89 25.32
CA ALA A 433 11.03 -9.30 24.15
C ALA A 433 10.93 -8.17 23.11
N PHE A 434 10.78 -6.94 23.57
CA PHE A 434 10.70 -5.75 22.71
C PHE A 434 12.07 -5.37 22.17
N ILE A 435 13.05 -5.13 23.05
CA ILE A 435 14.37 -4.64 22.65
C ILE A 435 15.13 -5.66 21.79
N GLY A 436 14.89 -6.97 21.98
CA GLY A 436 15.48 -8.03 21.16
C GLY A 436 15.14 -7.88 19.68
N VAL A 437 13.90 -7.54 19.34
CA VAL A 437 13.47 -7.33 17.94
C VAL A 437 14.15 -6.11 17.34
N ILE A 438 14.28 -5.04 18.09
CA ILE A 438 14.95 -3.81 17.63
C ILE A 438 16.45 -4.05 17.40
N ARG A 439 17.12 -4.73 18.33
CA ARG A 439 18.55 -5.11 18.16
C ARG A 439 18.76 -6.00 16.94
N ASP A 440 17.89 -6.99 16.73
CA ASP A 440 17.96 -7.87 15.57
C ASP A 440 17.77 -7.09 14.26
N PHE A 441 16.89 -6.08 14.23
CA PHE A 441 16.71 -5.21 13.07
C PHE A 441 18.02 -4.49 12.72
N PHE A 442 18.60 -3.75 13.66
CA PHE A 442 19.81 -3.00 13.37
C PHE A 442 21.02 -3.89 13.06
N ALA A 443 21.13 -5.06 13.69
CA ALA A 443 22.27 -5.94 13.52
C ALA A 443 22.18 -6.86 12.29
N ARG A 444 20.99 -7.37 11.94
CA ARG A 444 20.83 -8.48 10.99
C ARG A 444 19.94 -8.18 9.79
N ASN A 445 19.15 -7.08 9.81
CA ASN A 445 18.27 -6.77 8.70
C ASN A 445 19.09 -6.40 7.45
N GLN A 446 18.67 -6.87 6.29
CA GLN A 446 19.31 -6.59 4.99
C GLN A 446 19.31 -5.09 4.62
N LEU A 447 18.37 -4.32 5.16
CA LEU A 447 18.27 -2.88 4.94
C LEU A 447 19.15 -2.07 5.90
N SER A 448 19.61 -2.65 7.00
CA SER A 448 20.61 -2.04 7.89
C SER A 448 22.01 -2.39 7.38
N GLN A 449 22.68 -1.44 6.75
CA GLN A 449 23.97 -1.66 6.12
C GLN A 449 25.07 -0.82 6.80
N PHE A 450 26.32 -1.30 6.75
CA PHE A 450 27.44 -0.46 7.06
C PHE A 450 27.46 0.73 6.11
N MET A 451 27.69 1.91 6.65
CA MET A 451 27.81 3.11 5.82
C MET A 451 29.07 3.01 4.95
N ASP A 452 28.89 3.31 3.67
CA ASP A 452 30.00 3.46 2.74
C ASP A 452 30.70 4.80 3.02
N GLN A 453 31.90 4.77 3.60
CA GLN A 453 32.67 5.93 4.05
C GLN A 453 33.91 6.21 3.20
N THR A 454 33.97 5.71 1.97
CA THR A 454 35.11 5.92 1.07
C THR A 454 35.35 7.42 0.83
N ASN A 455 34.28 8.17 0.63
CA ASN A 455 34.30 9.63 0.47
C ASN A 455 32.92 10.23 0.86
N PRO A 456 32.82 11.56 1.04
CA PRO A 456 31.54 12.21 1.39
C PRO A 456 30.39 11.95 0.39
N LEU A 457 30.71 11.79 -0.88
CA LEU A 457 29.70 11.48 -1.91
C LEU A 457 29.13 10.07 -1.72
N SER A 458 29.97 9.09 -1.39
CA SER A 458 29.51 7.72 -1.13
C SER A 458 28.61 7.65 0.11
N GLU A 459 28.89 8.41 1.16
CA GLU A 459 28.02 8.53 2.33
C GLU A 459 26.64 9.08 1.96
N LEU A 460 26.61 10.17 1.17
CA LEU A 460 25.38 10.82 0.74
C LEU A 460 24.53 9.91 -0.15
N THR A 461 25.16 9.26 -1.13
CA THR A 461 24.46 8.34 -2.04
C THR A 461 23.91 7.11 -1.28
N ASN A 462 24.62 6.62 -0.28
CA ASN A 462 24.17 5.52 0.56
C ASN A 462 22.88 5.88 1.33
N LYS A 463 22.78 7.12 1.85
CA LYS A 463 21.59 7.61 2.57
C LYS A 463 20.37 7.84 1.67
N ARG A 464 20.58 8.12 0.38
CA ARG A 464 19.53 8.33 -0.64
C ARG A 464 19.21 7.10 -1.47
N ARG A 465 19.75 5.94 -1.10
CA ARG A 465 19.53 4.69 -1.82
C ARG A 465 18.14 4.12 -1.57
N LEU A 466 17.54 3.57 -2.62
CA LEU A 466 16.27 2.86 -2.60
C LEU A 466 16.53 1.39 -2.95
N SER A 467 16.09 0.46 -2.12
CA SER A 467 16.23 -0.97 -2.37
C SER A 467 14.87 -1.64 -2.56
N ALA A 468 14.71 -2.39 -3.65
CA ALA A 468 13.53 -3.23 -3.84
C ALA A 468 13.63 -4.58 -3.07
N LEU A 469 14.79 -4.87 -2.50
CA LEU A 469 15.11 -6.10 -1.77
C LEU A 469 14.72 -5.99 -0.29
N GLY A 470 14.78 -7.10 0.41
CA GLY A 470 14.57 -7.16 1.86
C GLY A 470 13.23 -7.75 2.27
N PRO A 471 12.95 -7.81 3.56
CA PRO A 471 11.69 -8.37 4.09
C PRO A 471 10.48 -7.61 3.57
N GLY A 472 9.51 -8.32 3.00
CA GLY A 472 8.34 -7.71 2.36
C GLY A 472 8.58 -7.12 0.97
N GLY A 473 9.81 -7.20 0.44
CA GLY A 473 10.18 -6.80 -0.91
C GLY A 473 10.43 -8.00 -1.84
N LEU A 474 11.18 -7.75 -2.92
CA LEU A 474 11.51 -8.75 -3.92
C LEU A 474 12.72 -9.60 -3.50
N SER A 475 12.81 -10.83 -4.02
CA SER A 475 14.04 -11.62 -3.98
C SER A 475 14.76 -11.51 -5.32
N ARG A 476 16.11 -11.53 -5.30
CA ARG A 476 16.93 -11.41 -6.52
C ARG A 476 16.55 -12.43 -7.59
N ASP A 477 16.33 -13.69 -7.18
CA ASP A 477 16.08 -14.80 -8.09
C ASP A 477 14.67 -14.77 -8.70
N ARG A 478 13.74 -14.02 -8.09
CA ARG A 478 12.36 -13.90 -8.54
C ARG A 478 12.08 -12.57 -9.26
N ALA A 479 13.03 -11.65 -9.26
CA ALA A 479 12.90 -10.37 -9.94
C ALA A 479 13.14 -10.56 -11.45
N GLY A 480 12.08 -10.43 -12.25
CA GLY A 480 12.13 -10.42 -13.71
C GLY A 480 12.82 -9.18 -14.28
N PHE A 481 12.92 -9.11 -15.61
CA PHE A 481 13.48 -7.95 -16.31
C PHE A 481 12.61 -6.70 -16.12
N GLU A 482 11.29 -6.83 -16.16
CA GLU A 482 10.32 -5.73 -16.05
C GLU A 482 10.55 -4.85 -14.82
N VAL A 483 10.81 -5.48 -13.66
CA VAL A 483 11.07 -4.74 -12.40
C VAL A 483 12.43 -4.03 -12.39
N ARG A 484 13.38 -4.46 -13.24
CA ARG A 484 14.74 -3.93 -13.33
C ARG A 484 14.87 -2.81 -14.36
N ASP A 485 13.91 -2.71 -15.26
CA ASP A 485 13.91 -1.71 -16.33
C ASP A 485 13.61 -0.30 -15.80
N VAL A 486 14.00 0.71 -16.56
CA VAL A 486 13.66 2.09 -16.29
C VAL A 486 12.25 2.36 -16.80
N HIS A 487 11.37 2.76 -15.91
CA HIS A 487 9.98 3.10 -16.23
C HIS A 487 9.82 4.60 -16.49
N THR A 488 8.85 5.01 -17.31
CA THR A 488 8.57 6.44 -17.59
C THR A 488 8.24 7.25 -16.33
N SER A 489 7.56 6.64 -15.35
CA SER A 489 7.25 7.25 -14.05
C SER A 489 8.46 7.54 -13.16
N HIS A 490 9.65 7.02 -13.51
CA HIS A 490 10.89 7.29 -12.79
C HIS A 490 11.39 8.72 -13.00
N TYR A 491 10.90 9.41 -14.02
CA TYR A 491 11.33 10.77 -14.35
C TYR A 491 11.25 11.71 -13.14
N GLY A 492 12.35 12.35 -12.82
CA GLY A 492 12.46 13.28 -11.69
C GLY A 492 12.37 12.65 -10.29
N ARG A 493 12.19 11.33 -10.17
CA ARG A 493 12.01 10.59 -8.89
C ARG A 493 13.15 9.63 -8.61
N ILE A 494 13.48 8.79 -9.58
CA ILE A 494 14.54 7.80 -9.49
C ILE A 494 15.52 8.05 -10.64
N CYS A 495 16.81 8.09 -10.31
CA CYS A 495 17.85 8.26 -11.33
C CYS A 495 17.88 7.05 -12.27
N PRO A 496 17.79 7.27 -13.61
CA PRO A 496 17.81 6.18 -14.56
C PRO A 496 19.21 5.58 -14.78
N ILE A 497 20.25 6.23 -14.28
CA ILE A 497 21.67 5.91 -14.54
C ILE A 497 22.32 5.24 -13.33
N GLU A 498 22.11 5.76 -12.11
CA GLU A 498 22.79 5.27 -10.91
C GLU A 498 22.15 3.98 -10.40
N THR A 499 22.73 2.83 -10.76
CA THR A 499 22.37 1.50 -10.26
C THR A 499 23.64 0.64 -10.19
N PRO A 500 23.73 -0.36 -9.31
CA PRO A 500 24.85 -1.30 -9.29
C PRO A 500 24.91 -2.13 -10.57
N GLU A 501 26.12 -2.52 -10.95
CA GLU A 501 26.36 -3.52 -12.00
C GLU A 501 26.26 -4.94 -11.41
N GLY A 502 25.74 -5.89 -12.19
CA GLY A 502 25.64 -7.30 -11.79
C GLY A 502 24.26 -7.72 -11.27
N PRO A 503 24.16 -8.65 -10.28
CA PRO A 503 22.89 -9.29 -9.90
C PRO A 503 21.83 -8.33 -9.35
N ASN A 504 22.25 -7.19 -8.82
CA ASN A 504 21.37 -6.19 -8.21
C ASN A 504 20.97 -5.05 -9.15
N ILE A 505 21.30 -5.13 -10.44
CA ILE A 505 20.95 -4.10 -11.42
C ILE A 505 19.44 -3.85 -11.41
N GLY A 506 19.04 -2.58 -11.39
CA GLY A 506 17.64 -2.17 -11.38
C GLY A 506 16.88 -2.42 -10.06
N LEU A 507 17.42 -3.24 -9.13
CA LEU A 507 16.81 -3.51 -7.83
C LEU A 507 17.27 -2.56 -6.73
N ILE A 508 18.42 -1.95 -6.92
CA ILE A 508 18.96 -0.91 -6.06
C ILE A 508 19.12 0.33 -6.92
N SER A 509 18.45 1.39 -6.55
CA SER A 509 18.42 2.67 -7.27
C SER A 509 18.69 3.84 -6.33
N SER A 510 18.89 5.02 -6.85
CA SER A 510 19.10 6.24 -6.09
C SER A 510 18.01 7.26 -6.39
N MET A 511 17.61 8.03 -5.39
CA MET A 511 16.67 9.13 -5.57
C MET A 511 17.27 10.22 -6.44
N SER A 512 16.45 10.80 -7.30
CA SER A 512 16.79 12.01 -8.06
C SER A 512 16.99 13.23 -7.13
N LEU A 513 17.69 14.25 -7.62
CA LEU A 513 18.17 15.38 -6.84
C LEU A 513 17.06 16.11 -6.08
N TYR A 514 15.92 16.41 -6.74
CA TYR A 514 14.81 17.18 -6.19
C TYR A 514 13.65 16.31 -5.70
N ALA A 515 13.76 14.98 -5.79
CA ALA A 515 12.71 14.08 -5.35
C ALA A 515 12.49 14.16 -3.84
N LYS A 516 11.23 14.16 -3.44
CA LYS A 516 10.76 14.08 -2.03
C LYS A 516 9.81 12.90 -1.86
N ILE A 517 9.58 12.51 -0.61
CA ILE A 517 8.59 11.50 -0.26
C ILE A 517 7.43 12.21 0.43
N ASN A 518 6.21 11.94 -0.02
CA ASN A 518 5.02 12.50 0.60
C ASN A 518 4.59 11.72 1.87
N GLU A 519 3.52 12.18 2.52
CA GLU A 519 2.99 11.56 3.74
C GLU A 519 2.53 10.10 3.54
N PHE A 520 2.15 9.73 2.31
CA PHE A 520 1.74 8.37 1.95
C PHE A 520 2.91 7.47 1.51
N GLY A 521 4.13 8.01 1.43
CA GLY A 521 5.32 7.27 1.00
C GLY A 521 5.56 7.25 -0.51
N PHE A 522 4.81 8.00 -1.31
CA PHE A 522 5.05 8.12 -2.76
C PHE A 522 6.11 9.16 -3.06
N LEU A 523 6.88 8.91 -4.12
CA LEU A 523 7.88 9.85 -4.60
C LEU A 523 7.20 10.97 -5.39
N GLU A 524 7.56 12.21 -5.06
CA GLU A 524 7.10 13.43 -5.71
C GLU A 524 8.27 14.19 -6.29
N THR A 525 8.00 14.92 -7.37
CA THR A 525 8.98 15.79 -8.03
C THR A 525 8.38 17.17 -8.25
N PRO A 526 9.19 18.26 -8.16
CA PRO A 526 8.69 19.61 -8.29
C PRO A 526 8.51 20.01 -9.77
N TYR A 527 7.46 20.76 -10.03
CA TYR A 527 7.15 21.36 -11.32
C TYR A 527 6.72 22.81 -11.14
N ARG A 528 7.04 23.66 -12.13
CA ARG A 528 6.56 25.04 -12.20
C ARG A 528 5.18 25.03 -12.82
N ARG A 529 4.23 25.71 -12.19
CA ARG A 529 2.86 25.82 -12.70
C ARG A 529 2.81 26.82 -13.85
N VAL A 530 2.11 26.46 -14.91
CA VAL A 530 1.82 27.33 -16.07
C VAL A 530 0.35 27.72 -16.01
N VAL A 531 0.09 29.03 -16.07
CA VAL A 531 -1.26 29.59 -16.10
C VAL A 531 -1.39 30.49 -17.32
N ASP A 532 -2.36 30.20 -18.17
CA ASP A 532 -2.62 30.94 -19.42
C ASP A 532 -1.37 31.14 -20.30
N GLY A 533 -0.53 30.13 -20.40
CA GLY A 533 0.70 30.15 -21.18
C GLY A 533 1.88 30.90 -20.55
N VAL A 534 1.72 31.35 -19.29
CA VAL A 534 2.79 32.00 -18.51
C VAL A 534 3.32 31.03 -17.46
N VAL A 535 4.62 30.84 -17.44
CA VAL A 535 5.30 30.03 -16.43
C VAL A 535 5.44 30.84 -15.15
N THR A 536 4.78 30.40 -14.08
CA THR A 536 4.82 31.05 -12.77
C THR A 536 6.01 30.57 -11.93
N ASP A 537 6.31 31.29 -10.85
CA ASP A 537 7.31 30.85 -9.85
C ASP A 537 6.68 29.92 -8.78
N GLN A 538 5.38 29.58 -8.91
CA GLN A 538 4.73 28.60 -8.05
C GLN A 538 5.23 27.20 -8.38
N ILE A 539 5.69 26.48 -7.35
CA ILE A 539 6.21 25.12 -7.46
C ILE A 539 5.23 24.18 -6.79
N ASP A 540 4.72 23.23 -7.57
CA ASP A 540 3.86 22.15 -7.10
C ASP A 540 4.63 20.83 -7.16
N TYR A 541 4.49 20.00 -6.10
CA TYR A 541 5.05 18.65 -6.06
C TYR A 541 3.99 17.66 -6.54
N LEU A 542 4.29 16.90 -7.58
CA LEU A 542 3.37 15.94 -8.18
C LEU A 542 3.87 14.50 -8.00
N THR A 543 2.93 13.61 -7.64
CA THR A 543 3.11 12.16 -7.68
C THR A 543 3.03 11.66 -9.13
N ALA A 544 3.54 10.46 -9.41
CA ALA A 544 3.60 9.92 -10.76
C ALA A 544 2.21 9.72 -11.40
N ASP A 545 1.23 9.29 -10.62
CA ASP A 545 -0.16 9.12 -11.05
C ASP A 545 -0.84 10.46 -11.45
N LYS A 546 -0.58 11.52 -10.70
CA LYS A 546 -1.11 12.86 -11.03
C LYS A 546 -0.40 13.48 -12.23
N GLU A 547 0.93 13.28 -12.32
CA GLU A 547 1.75 13.80 -13.40
C GLU A 547 1.28 13.36 -14.78
N GLU A 548 0.86 12.10 -14.94
CA GLU A 548 0.43 11.54 -16.21
C GLU A 548 -0.73 12.29 -16.88
N HIS A 549 -1.54 12.97 -16.10
CA HIS A 549 -2.70 13.70 -16.61
C HIS A 549 -2.40 15.11 -17.08
N PHE A 550 -1.16 15.60 -16.90
CA PHE A 550 -0.76 16.96 -17.22
C PHE A 550 0.24 17.01 -18.38
N VAL A 551 0.11 18.06 -19.20
CA VAL A 551 1.09 18.37 -20.23
C VAL A 551 2.24 19.16 -19.60
N ILE A 552 3.44 18.59 -19.61
CA ILE A 552 4.61 19.14 -18.92
C ILE A 552 5.70 19.49 -19.92
N ALA A 553 6.07 20.77 -19.99
CA ALA A 553 7.15 21.25 -20.83
C ALA A 553 8.53 20.96 -20.23
N GLN A 554 9.53 20.81 -21.08
CA GLN A 554 10.92 20.63 -20.68
C GLN A 554 11.51 21.94 -20.12
N ALA A 555 12.46 21.82 -19.16
CA ALA A 555 13.10 22.96 -18.51
C ALA A 555 13.91 23.86 -19.45
N ASN A 556 14.32 23.36 -20.61
CA ASN A 556 15.10 24.11 -21.61
C ASN A 556 14.25 24.88 -22.64
N ALA A 557 12.92 24.83 -22.52
CA ALA A 557 12.03 25.58 -23.38
C ALA A 557 12.31 27.09 -23.26
N PRO A 558 12.49 27.81 -24.37
CA PRO A 558 12.83 29.23 -24.34
C PRO A 558 11.65 30.06 -23.85
N LEU A 559 11.91 30.86 -22.82
CA LEU A 559 10.94 31.76 -22.19
C LEU A 559 11.33 33.23 -22.47
N ASP A 560 10.32 34.07 -22.58
CA ASP A 560 10.47 35.52 -22.59
C ASP A 560 10.72 36.05 -21.16
N LYS A 561 11.03 37.34 -21.02
CA LYS A 561 11.26 38.02 -19.74
C LYS A 561 9.99 37.98 -18.82
N GLU A 562 8.83 37.90 -19.43
CA GLU A 562 7.53 37.83 -18.76
C GLU A 562 7.09 36.38 -18.41
N GLY A 563 7.88 35.37 -18.81
CA GLY A 563 7.61 33.97 -18.57
C GLY A 563 6.75 33.27 -19.63
N HIS A 564 6.50 33.92 -20.78
CA HIS A 564 5.78 33.27 -21.90
C HIS A 564 6.70 32.38 -22.72
N PHE A 565 6.16 31.29 -23.25
CA PHE A 565 6.88 30.47 -24.23
C PHE A 565 7.02 31.24 -25.54
N ILE A 566 8.26 31.37 -26.03
CA ILE A 566 8.58 32.07 -27.28
C ILE A 566 8.06 31.30 -28.50
N ASN A 567 8.24 29.97 -28.49
CA ASN A 567 7.81 29.12 -29.59
C ASN A 567 6.30 28.79 -29.50
N PRO A 568 5.58 28.73 -30.64
CA PRO A 568 4.18 28.34 -30.68
C PRO A 568 3.95 26.86 -30.27
N THR A 569 4.96 26.01 -30.52
CA THR A 569 4.99 24.60 -30.12
C THR A 569 6.14 24.35 -29.16
N VAL A 570 5.92 23.55 -28.14
CA VAL A 570 6.86 23.22 -27.07
C VAL A 570 6.96 21.71 -26.92
N MET A 571 8.21 21.22 -26.82
CA MET A 571 8.44 19.81 -26.48
C MET A 571 7.92 19.54 -25.10
N SER A 572 6.95 18.63 -24.99
CA SER A 572 6.25 18.32 -23.75
C SER A 572 6.00 16.82 -23.59
N ARG A 573 5.76 16.40 -22.35
CA ARG A 573 5.39 15.03 -21.98
C ARG A 573 3.91 14.95 -21.60
N LEU A 574 3.26 13.87 -21.99
CA LEU A 574 1.92 13.46 -21.50
C LEU A 574 1.84 11.92 -21.56
N TYR A 575 1.39 11.28 -20.48
CA TYR A 575 1.36 9.81 -20.35
C TYR A 575 2.70 9.12 -20.70
N GLY A 576 3.81 9.75 -20.37
CA GLY A 576 5.15 9.23 -20.69
C GLY A 576 5.62 9.42 -22.12
N ASP A 577 4.75 9.83 -23.04
CA ASP A 577 5.12 10.12 -24.42
C ASP A 577 5.56 11.57 -24.60
N SER A 578 6.71 11.76 -25.29
CA SER A 578 7.25 13.08 -25.62
C SER A 578 6.85 13.49 -27.02
N ALA A 579 6.18 14.64 -27.14
CA ALA A 579 5.77 15.21 -28.42
C ALA A 579 5.80 16.74 -28.38
N GLU A 580 5.90 17.37 -29.57
CA GLU A 580 5.66 18.82 -29.71
C GLU A 580 4.16 19.10 -29.59
N ARG A 581 3.81 20.00 -28.68
CA ARG A 581 2.42 20.42 -28.45
C ARG A 581 2.28 21.93 -28.42
N PRO A 582 1.09 22.47 -28.72
CA PRO A 582 0.80 23.90 -28.59
C PRO A 582 1.09 24.38 -27.17
N ARG A 583 1.70 25.57 -27.06
CA ARG A 583 2.02 26.19 -25.76
C ARG A 583 0.82 26.41 -24.84
N GLU A 584 -0.37 26.54 -25.42
CA GLU A 584 -1.64 26.77 -24.70
C GLU A 584 -2.10 25.51 -23.93
N GLU A 585 -1.68 24.32 -24.36
CA GLU A 585 -1.99 23.05 -23.69
C GLU A 585 -1.07 22.78 -22.50
N VAL A 586 0.05 23.49 -22.38
CA VAL A 586 1.06 23.25 -21.34
C VAL A 586 0.57 23.74 -19.99
N GLN A 587 0.53 22.85 -19.01
CA GLN A 587 0.05 23.10 -17.66
C GLN A 587 1.16 23.20 -16.62
N TYR A 588 2.27 22.51 -16.85
CA TYR A 588 3.46 22.52 -16.00
C TYR A 588 4.75 22.57 -16.82
N MET A 589 5.83 22.97 -16.17
CA MET A 589 7.17 22.98 -16.72
C MET A 589 8.15 22.40 -15.72
N ASP A 590 9.15 21.66 -16.21
CA ASP A 590 10.25 21.16 -15.39
C ASP A 590 11.02 22.32 -14.73
N VAL A 591 11.46 22.09 -13.48
CA VAL A 591 12.22 23.10 -12.72
C VAL A 591 13.66 23.23 -13.26
N SER A 592 14.31 22.10 -13.51
CA SER A 592 15.68 22.03 -13.98
C SER A 592 15.98 20.71 -14.70
N PRO A 593 16.86 20.67 -15.69
CA PRO A 593 17.33 19.41 -16.29
C PRO A 593 18.01 18.46 -15.29
N LYS A 594 18.60 19.01 -14.22
CA LYS A 594 19.23 18.21 -13.13
C LYS A 594 18.24 17.38 -12.33
N GLN A 595 16.95 17.66 -12.46
CA GLN A 595 15.90 16.96 -11.70
C GLN A 595 15.79 15.47 -12.06
N VAL A 596 16.26 15.06 -13.24
CA VAL A 596 16.17 13.66 -13.72
C VAL A 596 17.17 12.74 -13.04
N VAL A 597 18.33 13.28 -12.65
CA VAL A 597 19.50 12.50 -12.21
C VAL A 597 19.75 12.62 -10.71
N SER A 598 20.47 11.64 -10.16
CA SER A 598 20.92 11.64 -8.77
C SER A 598 22.09 12.62 -8.54
N VAL A 599 22.46 12.82 -7.29
CA VAL A 599 23.58 13.70 -6.91
C VAL A 599 24.89 13.25 -7.56
N ALA A 600 25.22 11.96 -7.50
CA ALA A 600 26.46 11.43 -8.07
C ALA A 600 26.49 11.62 -9.60
N THR A 601 25.39 11.33 -10.26
CA THR A 601 25.29 11.47 -11.73
C THR A 601 25.32 12.94 -12.15
N ALA A 602 24.71 13.84 -11.38
CA ALA A 602 24.73 15.28 -11.66
C ALA A 602 26.14 15.90 -11.58
N MET A 603 27.09 15.25 -10.93
CA MET A 603 28.48 15.69 -10.83
C MET A 603 29.36 15.28 -12.02
N ILE A 604 28.86 14.45 -12.94
CA ILE A 604 29.58 14.04 -14.14
C ILE A 604 29.62 15.24 -15.12
N PRO A 605 30.81 15.76 -15.50
CA PRO A 605 30.89 16.85 -16.46
C PRO A 605 30.50 16.34 -17.86
N PHE A 606 29.82 17.20 -18.62
CA PHE A 606 29.35 16.90 -19.98
C PHE A 606 28.47 15.66 -20.11
N LEU A 607 27.74 15.32 -19.04
CA LEU A 607 26.87 14.14 -18.97
C LEU A 607 25.93 13.95 -20.18
N PRO A 608 25.29 14.99 -20.76
CA PRO A 608 24.43 14.83 -21.94
C PRO A 608 25.12 14.26 -23.19
N ASN A 609 26.45 14.32 -23.26
CA ASN A 609 27.24 13.79 -24.36
C ASN A 609 27.70 12.34 -24.13
N ASP A 610 27.52 11.81 -22.93
CA ASP A 610 27.94 10.46 -22.56
C ASP A 610 26.83 9.43 -22.83
N ASP A 611 27.25 8.25 -23.26
CA ASP A 611 26.34 7.10 -23.30
C ASP A 611 25.92 6.67 -21.88
N ALA A 612 24.66 6.27 -21.71
CA ALA A 612 24.12 5.90 -20.42
C ALA A 612 24.92 4.78 -19.71
N ASN A 613 25.43 3.80 -20.46
CA ASN A 613 26.25 2.72 -19.91
C ASN A 613 27.56 3.26 -19.31
N ARG A 614 28.21 4.22 -19.98
CA ARG A 614 29.44 4.83 -19.46
C ARG A 614 29.19 5.79 -18.32
N ALA A 615 28.07 6.52 -18.35
CA ALA A 615 27.63 7.37 -17.26
C ALA A 615 27.33 6.55 -15.98
N LEU A 616 26.72 5.35 -16.11
CA LEU A 616 26.50 4.41 -15.01
C LEU A 616 27.83 3.99 -14.37
N MET A 617 28.80 3.58 -15.18
CA MET A 617 30.15 3.22 -14.70
C MET A 617 30.81 4.41 -14.00
N GLY A 618 30.74 5.62 -14.58
CA GLY A 618 31.30 6.84 -14.02
C GLY A 618 30.68 7.22 -12.67
N ALA A 619 29.35 7.15 -12.55
CA ALA A 619 28.65 7.40 -11.30
C ALA A 619 29.07 6.41 -10.20
N ASN A 620 29.22 5.14 -10.54
CA ASN A 620 29.68 4.10 -9.59
C ASN A 620 31.15 4.30 -9.20
N MET A 621 32.02 4.69 -10.15
CA MET A 621 33.44 4.93 -9.88
C MET A 621 33.68 6.15 -8.98
N GLN A 622 32.87 7.22 -9.10
CA GLN A 622 32.98 8.38 -8.20
C GLN A 622 32.86 8.01 -6.73
N ARG A 623 32.04 7.03 -6.40
CA ARG A 623 31.85 6.55 -5.01
C ARG A 623 33.04 5.74 -4.48
N GLN A 624 33.89 5.23 -5.36
CA GLN A 624 35.07 4.42 -5.01
C GLN A 624 36.34 5.24 -4.90
N ALA A 625 36.31 6.50 -5.31
CA ALA A 625 37.46 7.39 -5.22
C ALA A 625 37.78 7.72 -3.76
N VAL A 626 39.03 7.49 -3.36
CA VAL A 626 39.52 7.76 -2.00
C VAL A 626 39.83 9.25 -1.84
#